data_943fd32d9a07799c9dba76a7b588ec55
#
_entry.id   943fd32d9a07799c9dba76a7b588ec55
#
_cell.length_a   1.000
_cell.length_b   1.000
_cell.length_c   1.000
_cell.angle_alpha   90.00
_cell.angle_beta   90.00
_cell.angle_gamma   90.00
#
_symmetry.space_group_name_H-M   'P 1'
#
loop_
_entity.id
_entity.type
_entity.pdbx_description
1 polymer ?
#
loop_
_entity_poly.entity_id
_entity_poly.type
_entity_poly.pdbx_seq_one_letter_code
_entity_poly.pdbx_strand_id
1 'polypeptide(L)'
;MKSLTWTLVSSLALTAVASPVPDSLRPYLARREAVTTEEVSQLDFYAEYAGASYCNSEAPVGSTVTCAENVCPEVTAAGAFVTATFVGKVTDIQGFLSTDPKNKVIVLSFRGSHSIRNWITKTLQSCRWLPAARRLRWRLQGDRGPLTTALAAATKANPDYKIVFTGHSLGAAIATVAAAYERAAGHAIDLYTYGSPRVGNRAFVDFVTKQAGFEYRVTHLADPVPRLPPIFANYRHTSPEYWLSTGDANTINYTAADIKVCDGYANIQCNAGQLGLDIDAHGNYFEKIATCGPDGTPFKKRAQLDATIAVDLPTASDPELLAKVNDYAQQDIKAAQSLNDVWG
;
A
#
# COMPACT_ATOMS: atom_id res chain seq x y z
N MET A 1 -48.55 -30.59 49.05
CA MET A 1 -47.17 -30.08 49.32
C MET A 1 -46.26 -30.52 48.20
N LYS A 2 -45.95 -29.63 47.24
CA LYS A 2 -45.03 -29.89 46.14
C LYS A 2 -43.78 -29.01 46.39
N SER A 3 -42.65 -29.66 46.66
CA SER A 3 -41.36 -28.99 46.87
C SER A 3 -40.79 -28.63 45.49
N LEU A 4 -40.50 -27.32 45.28
CA LEU A 4 -39.71 -26.82 44.15
C LEU A 4 -38.24 -26.91 44.52
N THR A 5 -37.50 -27.73 43.81
CA THR A 5 -36.04 -27.74 43.82
C THR A 5 -35.50 -26.69 42.83
N TRP A 6 -34.77 -25.71 43.34
CA TRP A 6 -34.07 -24.72 42.55
C TRP A 6 -32.71 -25.30 42.15
N THR A 7 -32.50 -25.48 40.84
CA THR A 7 -31.17 -25.81 40.25
C THR A 7 -30.40 -24.53 40.04
N LEU A 8 -29.31 -24.38 40.78
CA LEU A 8 -28.30 -23.32 40.55
C LEU A 8 -27.55 -23.61 39.26
N VAL A 9 -27.74 -22.76 38.25
CA VAL A 9 -26.92 -22.74 37.05
C VAL A 9 -25.69 -21.90 37.34
N SER A 10 -24.55 -22.55 37.56
CA SER A 10 -23.23 -21.88 37.68
C SER A 10 -22.79 -21.39 36.30
N SER A 11 -22.84 -20.07 36.09
CA SER A 11 -22.25 -19.41 34.93
C SER A 11 -20.71 -19.45 35.09
N LEU A 12 -20.07 -20.32 34.32
CA LEU A 12 -18.59 -20.26 34.11
C LEU A 12 -18.31 -19.01 33.25
N ALA A 13 -17.78 -17.98 33.90
CA ALA A 13 -17.17 -16.87 33.21
C ALA A 13 -15.84 -17.37 32.60
N LEU A 14 -15.81 -17.60 31.28
CA LEU A 14 -14.57 -17.77 30.55
C LEU A 14 -13.82 -16.43 30.56
N THR A 15 -12.86 -16.28 31.45
CA THR A 15 -11.84 -15.25 31.33
C THR A 15 -10.96 -15.61 30.14
N ALA A 16 -11.11 -14.90 29.05
CA ALA A 16 -10.16 -14.96 27.93
C ALA A 16 -8.81 -14.47 28.44
N VAL A 17 -7.92 -15.38 28.78
CA VAL A 17 -6.51 -15.06 29.04
C VAL A 17 -5.92 -14.74 27.69
N ALA A 18 -5.63 -13.44 27.46
CA ALA A 18 -4.87 -13.03 26.28
C ALA A 18 -3.54 -13.78 26.29
N SER A 19 -3.31 -14.63 25.29
CA SER A 19 -2.03 -15.34 25.14
C SER A 19 -0.91 -14.30 25.07
N PRO A 20 0.20 -14.49 25.80
CA PRO A 20 1.33 -13.57 25.73
C PRO A 20 1.83 -13.50 24.28
N VAL A 21 2.06 -12.29 23.79
CA VAL A 21 2.65 -12.05 22.48
C VAL A 21 3.97 -12.83 22.40
N PRO A 22 4.17 -13.68 21.39
CA PRO A 22 5.43 -14.42 21.22
C PRO A 22 6.62 -13.46 21.21
N ASP A 23 7.73 -13.84 21.84
CA ASP A 23 8.94 -13.00 21.91
C ASP A 23 9.47 -12.61 20.53
N SER A 24 9.20 -13.39 19.50
CA SER A 24 9.49 -13.09 18.10
C SER A 24 8.71 -11.88 17.55
N LEU A 25 7.60 -11.49 18.17
CA LEU A 25 6.78 -10.34 17.79
C LEU A 25 7.04 -9.08 18.64
N ARG A 26 7.81 -9.21 19.73
CA ARG A 26 8.18 -8.05 20.60
C ARG A 26 8.97 -6.97 19.87
N PRO A 27 9.89 -7.25 18.92
CA PRO A 27 10.57 -6.22 18.14
C PRO A 27 9.59 -5.37 17.30
N TYR A 28 8.46 -5.92 16.89
CA TYR A 28 7.44 -5.21 16.10
C TYR A 28 6.63 -4.19 16.92
N LEU A 29 6.62 -4.32 18.24
CA LEU A 29 5.88 -3.45 19.16
C LEU A 29 6.78 -2.44 19.91
N ALA A 30 8.10 -2.58 19.76
CA ALA A 30 9.04 -1.60 20.32
C ALA A 30 8.86 -0.26 19.58
N ARG A 31 8.71 0.82 20.36
CA ARG A 31 8.70 2.19 19.80
C ARG A 31 9.96 2.36 18.97
N ARG A 32 9.83 2.54 17.64
CA ARG A 32 10.98 2.65 16.76
C ARG A 32 11.79 3.90 17.13
N GLU A 33 13.07 3.67 17.29
CA GLU A 33 14.08 4.72 17.23
C GLU A 33 14.10 5.33 15.81
N ALA A 34 14.91 6.34 15.58
CA ALA A 34 15.04 7.00 14.27
C ALA A 34 15.25 5.99 13.12
N VAL A 35 14.77 6.33 11.92
CA VAL A 35 15.00 5.55 10.70
C VAL A 35 16.50 5.36 10.48
N THR A 36 16.92 4.16 10.14
CA THR A 36 18.33 3.86 9.86
C THR A 36 18.66 4.04 8.37
N THR A 37 19.95 4.21 8.06
CA THR A 37 20.39 4.28 6.65
C THR A 37 20.05 2.99 5.88
N GLU A 38 20.13 1.84 6.56
CA GLU A 38 19.75 0.55 5.95
C GLU A 38 18.25 0.50 5.63
N GLU A 39 17.39 1.00 6.52
CA GLU A 39 15.96 1.11 6.22
C GLU A 39 15.69 2.05 5.04
N VAL A 40 16.41 3.18 4.93
CA VAL A 40 16.30 4.06 3.75
C VAL A 40 16.65 3.32 2.47
N SER A 41 17.77 2.58 2.46
CA SER A 41 18.17 1.78 1.29
C SER A 41 17.14 0.70 0.93
N GLN A 42 16.51 0.08 1.93
CA GLN A 42 15.43 -0.88 1.68
C GLN A 42 14.17 -0.22 1.12
N LEU A 43 13.80 0.95 1.65
CA LEU A 43 12.66 1.72 1.13
C LEU A 43 12.90 2.14 -0.33
N ASP A 44 14.10 2.55 -0.69
CA ASP A 44 14.51 2.88 -2.05
C ASP A 44 14.46 1.65 -2.96
N PHE A 45 15.13 0.57 -2.58
CA PHE A 45 15.18 -0.67 -3.34
C PHE A 45 13.79 -1.26 -3.65
N TYR A 46 12.86 -1.25 -2.70
CA TYR A 46 11.49 -1.73 -2.95
C TYR A 46 10.60 -0.71 -3.67
N ALA A 47 10.97 0.59 -3.70
CA ALA A 47 10.36 1.57 -4.59
C ALA A 47 10.68 1.25 -6.06
N GLU A 48 11.92 0.82 -6.36
CA GLU A 48 12.28 0.34 -7.69
C GLU A 48 11.39 -0.82 -8.15
N TYR A 49 11.14 -1.82 -7.29
CA TYR A 49 10.21 -2.91 -7.62
C TYR A 49 8.78 -2.43 -7.83
N ALA A 50 8.31 -1.46 -7.03
CA ALA A 50 6.99 -0.88 -7.22
C ALA A 50 6.88 -0.14 -8.56
N GLY A 51 7.93 0.61 -8.94
CA GLY A 51 8.06 1.25 -10.26
C GLY A 51 8.16 0.25 -11.41
N ALA A 52 8.94 -0.83 -11.23
CA ALA A 52 9.10 -1.89 -12.21
C ALA A 52 7.77 -2.56 -12.61
N SER A 53 6.76 -2.53 -11.75
CA SER A 53 5.45 -3.11 -12.06
C SER A 53 4.75 -2.46 -13.27
N TYR A 54 5.07 -1.20 -13.55
CA TYR A 54 4.51 -0.50 -14.71
C TYR A 54 5.07 -0.97 -16.05
N CYS A 55 6.26 -1.59 -16.07
CA CYS A 55 6.92 -2.13 -17.26
C CYS A 55 6.83 -3.66 -17.36
N ASN A 56 6.83 -4.37 -16.23
CA ASN A 56 7.08 -5.82 -16.22
C ASN A 56 5.82 -6.66 -15.98
N SER A 57 4.64 -6.05 -15.80
CA SER A 57 3.38 -6.81 -15.57
C SER A 57 2.96 -7.70 -16.75
N GLU A 58 3.51 -7.48 -17.94
CA GLU A 58 3.27 -8.27 -19.14
C GLU A 58 4.58 -8.84 -19.73
N ALA A 59 5.70 -8.71 -19.00
CA ALA A 59 6.98 -9.20 -19.47
C ALA A 59 7.02 -10.74 -19.52
N PRO A 60 7.77 -11.34 -20.44
CA PRO A 60 7.89 -12.80 -20.53
C PRO A 60 8.48 -13.40 -19.26
N VAL A 61 7.93 -14.55 -18.81
CA VAL A 61 8.50 -15.32 -17.71
C VAL A 61 9.95 -15.73 -18.04
N GLY A 62 10.84 -15.54 -17.09
CA GLY A 62 12.28 -15.76 -17.24
C GLY A 62 13.07 -14.55 -17.73
N SER A 63 12.40 -13.46 -18.18
CA SER A 63 13.11 -12.23 -18.57
C SER A 63 13.64 -11.48 -17.34
N THR A 64 14.76 -10.80 -17.50
CA THR A 64 15.28 -9.89 -16.47
C THR A 64 14.32 -8.73 -16.25
N VAL A 65 14.13 -8.35 -14.98
CA VAL A 65 13.35 -7.16 -14.62
C VAL A 65 14.15 -5.92 -15.07
N THR A 66 13.55 -5.13 -15.95
CA THR A 66 14.15 -3.91 -16.49
C THR A 66 13.15 -2.76 -16.50
N CYS A 67 13.63 -1.53 -16.44
CA CYS A 67 12.80 -0.35 -16.43
C CYS A 67 13.25 0.68 -17.46
N ALA A 68 12.28 1.34 -18.12
CA ALA A 68 12.55 2.55 -18.89
C ALA A 68 13.00 3.67 -17.93
N GLU A 69 13.71 4.68 -18.48
CA GLU A 69 14.17 5.86 -17.74
C GLU A 69 15.03 5.53 -16.48
N ASN A 70 15.60 4.32 -16.44
CA ASN A 70 16.43 3.85 -15.32
C ASN A 70 15.73 3.92 -13.94
N VAL A 71 14.43 3.60 -13.89
CA VAL A 71 13.64 3.64 -12.65
C VAL A 71 13.96 2.48 -11.69
N CYS A 72 14.61 1.40 -12.18
CA CYS A 72 14.98 0.25 -11.34
C CYS A 72 16.42 -0.24 -11.57
N PRO A 73 17.42 0.62 -11.35
CA PRO A 73 18.80 0.29 -11.63
C PRO A 73 19.35 -0.83 -10.74
N GLU A 74 19.06 -0.83 -9.45
CA GLU A 74 19.57 -1.83 -8.51
C GLU A 74 18.91 -3.19 -8.72
N VAL A 75 17.59 -3.22 -8.97
CA VAL A 75 16.82 -4.45 -9.29
C VAL A 75 17.35 -5.07 -10.58
N THR A 76 17.61 -4.26 -11.61
CA THR A 76 18.20 -4.74 -12.87
C THR A 76 19.61 -5.28 -12.64
N ALA A 77 20.45 -4.56 -11.89
CA ALA A 77 21.82 -4.96 -11.57
C ALA A 77 21.88 -6.19 -10.64
N ALA A 78 20.84 -6.45 -9.86
CA ALA A 78 20.70 -7.67 -9.08
C ALA A 78 20.42 -8.91 -9.94
N GLY A 79 19.99 -8.73 -11.18
CA GLY A 79 19.62 -9.84 -12.06
C GLY A 79 18.27 -10.47 -11.66
N ALA A 80 17.39 -9.72 -11.02
CA ALA A 80 16.05 -10.17 -10.73
C ALA A 80 15.31 -10.55 -12.02
N PHE A 81 14.54 -11.63 -12.00
CA PHE A 81 13.83 -12.09 -13.18
C PHE A 81 12.35 -12.36 -12.90
N VAL A 82 11.53 -12.20 -13.93
CA VAL A 82 10.08 -12.42 -13.88
C VAL A 82 9.78 -13.90 -13.72
N THR A 83 9.08 -14.27 -12.65
CA THR A 83 8.65 -15.65 -12.37
C THR A 83 7.21 -15.91 -12.79
N ALA A 84 6.34 -14.89 -12.69
CA ALA A 84 4.97 -14.92 -13.18
C ALA A 84 4.47 -13.51 -13.44
N THR A 85 3.46 -13.37 -14.29
CA THR A 85 2.74 -12.11 -14.53
C THR A 85 1.25 -12.31 -14.31
N PHE A 86 0.58 -11.23 -13.88
CA PHE A 86 -0.84 -11.22 -13.55
C PHE A 86 -1.50 -10.08 -14.31
N VAL A 87 -2.40 -10.43 -15.23
CA VAL A 87 -3.20 -9.47 -16.00
C VAL A 87 -4.66 -9.85 -15.86
N GLY A 88 -5.35 -9.17 -14.97
CA GLY A 88 -6.78 -9.41 -14.70
C GLY A 88 -7.66 -8.89 -15.83
N LYS A 89 -8.18 -9.77 -16.66
CA LYS A 89 -9.02 -9.42 -17.83
C LYS A 89 -10.29 -8.64 -17.47
N VAL A 90 -10.80 -8.82 -16.26
CA VAL A 90 -12.04 -8.19 -15.77
C VAL A 90 -11.76 -7.13 -14.72
N THR A 91 -10.62 -7.26 -14.02
CA THR A 91 -10.32 -6.51 -12.80
C THR A 91 -9.39 -5.32 -13.03
N ASP A 92 -8.71 -5.28 -14.17
CA ASP A 92 -7.61 -4.34 -14.48
C ASP A 92 -6.46 -4.35 -13.44
N ILE A 93 -6.39 -5.43 -12.64
CA ILE A 93 -5.26 -5.65 -11.74
C ILE A 93 -4.10 -6.19 -12.57
N GLN A 94 -2.97 -5.51 -12.50
CA GLN A 94 -1.75 -5.95 -13.16
C GLN A 94 -0.59 -5.96 -12.17
N GLY A 95 0.29 -6.95 -12.34
CA GLY A 95 1.46 -7.11 -11.49
C GLY A 95 2.33 -8.25 -11.97
N PHE A 96 3.47 -8.42 -11.31
CA PHE A 96 4.38 -9.51 -11.59
C PHE A 96 4.98 -10.07 -10.29
N LEU A 97 5.32 -11.33 -10.33
CA LEU A 97 6.14 -12.02 -9.34
C LEU A 97 7.55 -12.13 -9.89
N SER A 98 8.55 -11.77 -9.11
CA SER A 98 9.96 -11.93 -9.47
C SER A 98 10.71 -12.71 -8.42
N THR A 99 11.83 -13.30 -8.85
CA THR A 99 12.81 -13.92 -7.99
C THR A 99 14.13 -13.17 -8.15
N ASP A 100 14.73 -12.76 -7.05
CA ASP A 100 16.03 -12.09 -6.99
C ASP A 100 17.02 -12.99 -6.21
N PRO A 101 17.88 -13.74 -6.92
CA PRO A 101 18.82 -14.65 -6.29
C PRO A 101 19.93 -13.96 -5.52
N LYS A 102 20.33 -12.74 -5.93
CA LYS A 102 21.39 -11.98 -5.28
C LYS A 102 20.97 -11.54 -3.88
N ASN A 103 19.74 -11.01 -3.76
CA ASN A 103 19.19 -10.50 -2.50
C ASN A 103 18.38 -11.56 -1.73
N LYS A 104 18.20 -12.75 -2.31
CA LYS A 104 17.38 -13.85 -1.76
C LYS A 104 15.96 -13.40 -1.40
N VAL A 105 15.28 -12.80 -2.35
CA VAL A 105 13.92 -12.30 -2.16
C VAL A 105 13.00 -12.71 -3.31
N ILE A 106 11.76 -13.04 -2.96
CA ILE A 106 10.63 -13.21 -3.89
C ILE A 106 9.77 -11.97 -3.74
N VAL A 107 9.63 -11.19 -4.81
CA VAL A 107 8.87 -9.93 -4.78
C VAL A 107 7.63 -10.04 -5.65
N LEU A 108 6.46 -9.79 -5.05
CA LEU A 108 5.20 -9.59 -5.75
C LEU A 108 4.92 -8.10 -5.82
N SER A 109 4.90 -7.55 -7.02
CA SER A 109 4.67 -6.13 -7.25
C SER A 109 3.43 -5.89 -8.08
N PHE A 110 2.58 -4.93 -7.65
CA PHE A 110 1.35 -4.54 -8.32
C PHE A 110 1.44 -3.12 -8.86
N ARG A 111 0.99 -2.95 -10.10
CA ARG A 111 0.92 -1.67 -10.77
C ARG A 111 -0.26 -0.83 -10.28
N GLY A 112 -0.03 0.48 -10.19
CA GLY A 112 -1.08 1.46 -9.96
C GLY A 112 -1.95 1.75 -11.18
N SER A 113 -2.89 2.67 -11.02
CA SER A 113 -3.77 3.14 -12.12
C SER A 113 -2.99 3.98 -13.12
N HIS A 114 -3.37 3.92 -14.40
CA HIS A 114 -2.83 4.82 -15.43
C HIS A 114 -3.31 6.27 -15.28
N SER A 115 -4.46 6.51 -14.65
CA SER A 115 -5.03 7.85 -14.48
C SER A 115 -5.41 8.12 -13.02
N ILE A 116 -4.46 8.66 -12.28
CA ILE A 116 -4.63 8.99 -10.86
C ILE A 116 -5.62 10.13 -10.66
N ARG A 117 -5.63 11.15 -11.55
CA ARG A 117 -6.60 12.24 -11.50
C ARG A 117 -8.03 11.74 -11.60
N ASN A 118 -8.29 10.85 -12.56
CA ASN A 118 -9.59 10.22 -12.72
C ASN A 118 -10.00 9.47 -11.48
N TRP A 119 -9.05 8.78 -10.85
CA TRP A 119 -9.30 8.05 -9.61
C TRP A 119 -9.63 9.02 -8.47
N ILE A 120 -8.85 10.09 -8.26
CA ILE A 120 -9.10 11.10 -7.23
C ILE A 120 -10.47 11.74 -7.47
N THR A 121 -10.74 12.21 -8.68
CA THR A 121 -12.01 12.86 -9.04
C THR A 121 -13.21 11.96 -8.78
N LYS A 122 -13.18 10.72 -9.28
CA LYS A 122 -14.25 9.73 -9.04
C LYS A 122 -14.40 9.41 -7.56
N THR A 123 -13.28 9.37 -6.85
CA THR A 123 -13.23 9.12 -5.43
C THR A 123 -13.89 10.27 -4.65
N LEU A 124 -13.61 11.51 -4.98
CA LEU A 124 -14.19 12.70 -4.34
C LEU A 124 -15.66 12.95 -4.73
N GLN A 125 -16.08 12.56 -5.94
CA GLN A 125 -17.45 12.75 -6.42
C GLN A 125 -18.41 11.67 -5.93
N SER A 126 -17.92 10.45 -5.69
CA SER A 126 -18.76 9.34 -5.26
C SER A 126 -18.73 9.21 -3.75
N CYS A 127 -19.84 9.57 -3.06
CA CYS A 127 -20.06 9.16 -1.66
C CYS A 127 -20.14 7.62 -1.49
N ARG A 128 -19.70 6.83 -2.46
CA ARG A 128 -19.77 5.36 -2.51
C ARG A 128 -18.42 4.71 -2.19
N TRP A 129 -17.80 5.10 -1.07
CA TRP A 129 -16.53 4.52 -0.60
C TRP A 129 -16.61 3.02 -0.30
N LEU A 130 -17.68 2.58 0.36
CA LEU A 130 -17.88 1.18 0.74
C LEU A 130 -17.82 0.18 -0.43
N PRO A 131 -18.36 0.48 -1.63
CA PRO A 131 -18.21 -0.40 -2.78
C PRO A 131 -16.79 -0.51 -3.35
N ALA A 132 -15.90 0.47 -3.13
CA ALA A 132 -14.55 0.44 -3.67
C ALA A 132 -13.66 -0.60 -2.97
N ALA A 133 -13.62 -0.60 -1.65
CA ALA A 133 -12.88 -1.61 -0.87
C ALA A 133 -13.48 -3.02 -1.05
N ARG A 134 -14.83 -3.14 -1.08
CA ARG A 134 -15.50 -4.41 -1.42
C ARG A 134 -15.13 -4.86 -2.84
N ARG A 135 -15.12 -3.97 -3.83
CA ARG A 135 -14.74 -4.30 -5.22
C ARG A 135 -13.28 -4.73 -5.32
N LEU A 136 -12.37 -4.09 -4.60
CA LEU A 136 -10.97 -4.50 -4.54
C LEU A 136 -10.83 -5.91 -3.98
N ARG A 137 -11.54 -6.21 -2.89
CA ARG A 137 -11.62 -7.55 -2.30
C ARG A 137 -12.18 -8.59 -3.27
N TRP A 138 -13.29 -8.29 -3.96
CA TRP A 138 -13.91 -9.19 -4.95
C TRP A 138 -13.03 -9.38 -6.19
N ARG A 139 -12.36 -8.34 -6.64
CA ARG A 139 -11.43 -8.39 -7.77
C ARG A 139 -10.25 -9.33 -7.48
N LEU A 140 -9.61 -9.16 -6.33
CA LEU A 140 -8.55 -10.08 -5.90
C LEU A 140 -9.03 -11.52 -5.71
N GLN A 141 -10.28 -11.73 -5.32
CA GLN A 141 -10.84 -13.07 -5.12
C GLN A 141 -10.92 -13.88 -6.44
N GLY A 142 -11.17 -13.21 -7.58
CA GLY A 142 -11.16 -13.85 -8.91
C GLY A 142 -9.75 -14.17 -9.42
N ASP A 143 -8.76 -13.34 -9.11
CA ASP A 143 -7.37 -13.46 -9.60
C ASP A 143 -6.44 -14.15 -8.57
N ARG A 144 -6.96 -14.51 -7.40
CA ARG A 144 -6.15 -15.07 -6.29
C ARG A 144 -5.56 -16.44 -6.62
N GLY A 145 -6.29 -17.31 -7.30
CA GLY A 145 -5.82 -18.67 -7.60
C GLY A 145 -4.47 -18.71 -8.30
N PRO A 146 -4.30 -18.04 -9.44
CA PRO A 146 -3.03 -17.95 -10.13
C PRO A 146 -1.91 -17.34 -9.28
N LEU A 147 -2.20 -16.28 -8.50
CA LEU A 147 -1.24 -15.63 -7.62
C LEU A 147 -0.74 -16.59 -6.52
N THR A 148 -1.64 -17.20 -5.76
CA THR A 148 -1.30 -18.14 -4.69
C THR A 148 -0.51 -19.34 -5.24
N THR A 149 -0.89 -19.84 -6.44
CA THR A 149 -0.17 -20.95 -7.09
C THR A 149 1.26 -20.56 -7.47
N ALA A 150 1.45 -19.38 -8.08
CA ALA A 150 2.76 -18.90 -8.46
C ALA A 150 3.65 -18.61 -7.25
N LEU A 151 3.10 -17.99 -6.21
CA LEU A 151 3.81 -17.73 -4.95
C LEU A 151 4.24 -19.04 -4.28
N ALA A 152 3.34 -20.03 -4.19
CA ALA A 152 3.65 -21.33 -3.61
C ALA A 152 4.74 -22.08 -4.40
N ALA A 153 4.74 -21.97 -5.73
CA ALA A 153 5.79 -22.55 -6.56
C ALA A 153 7.15 -21.87 -6.33
N ALA A 154 7.16 -20.53 -6.28
CA ALA A 154 8.38 -19.75 -6.06
C ALA A 154 8.98 -19.99 -4.68
N THR A 155 8.16 -20.05 -3.62
CA THR A 155 8.60 -20.32 -2.24
C THR A 155 9.09 -21.76 -2.06
N LYS A 156 8.44 -22.71 -2.74
CA LYS A 156 8.91 -24.12 -2.74
C LYS A 156 10.28 -24.27 -3.41
N ALA A 157 10.53 -23.51 -4.47
CA ALA A 157 11.81 -23.52 -5.18
C ALA A 157 12.92 -22.78 -4.40
N ASN A 158 12.56 -21.80 -3.57
CA ASN A 158 13.48 -20.94 -2.84
C ASN A 158 13.03 -20.80 -1.36
N PRO A 159 13.14 -21.85 -0.53
CA PRO A 159 12.54 -21.89 0.81
C PRO A 159 13.21 -20.95 1.82
N ASP A 160 14.42 -20.48 1.54
CA ASP A 160 15.20 -19.55 2.36
C ASP A 160 15.09 -18.09 1.93
N TYR A 161 14.27 -17.81 0.89
CA TYR A 161 14.07 -16.44 0.41
C TYR A 161 12.97 -15.74 1.22
N LYS A 162 13.18 -14.45 1.48
CA LYS A 162 12.15 -13.57 2.03
C LYS A 162 11.05 -13.33 1.00
N ILE A 163 9.84 -13.11 1.47
CA ILE A 163 8.70 -12.74 0.62
C ILE A 163 8.37 -11.28 0.87
N VAL A 164 8.34 -10.49 -0.19
CA VAL A 164 7.98 -9.07 -0.14
C VAL A 164 6.84 -8.80 -1.11
N PHE A 165 5.83 -8.08 -0.62
CA PHE A 165 4.78 -7.52 -1.47
C PHE A 165 4.97 -6.01 -1.54
N THR A 166 4.84 -5.45 -2.75
CA THR A 166 5.02 -4.02 -2.96
C THR A 166 4.08 -3.49 -4.02
N GLY A 167 3.97 -2.17 -4.10
CA GLY A 167 3.23 -1.49 -5.14
C GLY A 167 3.10 0.00 -4.87
N HIS A 168 2.71 0.72 -5.91
CA HIS A 168 2.48 2.15 -5.86
C HIS A 168 1.00 2.46 -6.10
N SER A 169 0.46 3.50 -5.42
CA SER A 169 -0.90 3.98 -5.65
C SER A 169 -1.96 2.88 -5.43
N LEU A 170 -2.84 2.64 -6.40
CA LEU A 170 -3.81 1.53 -6.36
C LEU A 170 -3.11 0.18 -6.22
N GLY A 171 -1.92 -0.02 -6.81
CA GLY A 171 -1.12 -1.23 -6.66
C GLY A 171 -0.71 -1.49 -5.22
N ALA A 172 -0.38 -0.44 -4.47
CA ALA A 172 -0.10 -0.51 -3.04
C ALA A 172 -1.30 -0.99 -2.22
N ALA A 173 -2.50 -0.49 -2.55
CA ALA A 173 -3.74 -0.98 -1.94
C ALA A 173 -4.00 -2.46 -2.25
N ILE A 174 -3.73 -2.89 -3.49
CA ILE A 174 -3.85 -4.29 -3.92
C ILE A 174 -2.83 -5.15 -3.16
N ALA A 175 -1.57 -4.72 -3.07
CA ALA A 175 -0.52 -5.41 -2.32
C ALA A 175 -0.92 -5.62 -0.85
N THR A 176 -1.49 -4.58 -0.20
CA THR A 176 -1.97 -4.67 1.19
C THR A 176 -3.07 -5.73 1.35
N VAL A 177 -4.03 -5.78 0.45
CA VAL A 177 -5.11 -6.78 0.51
C VAL A 177 -4.59 -8.18 0.19
N ALA A 178 -3.68 -8.32 -0.78
CA ALA A 178 -3.04 -9.59 -1.11
C ALA A 178 -2.21 -10.11 0.07
N ALA A 179 -1.40 -9.26 0.70
CA ALA A 179 -0.63 -9.59 1.89
C ALA A 179 -1.51 -10.07 3.04
N ALA A 180 -2.67 -9.41 3.28
CA ALA A 180 -3.62 -9.84 4.30
C ALA A 180 -4.09 -11.28 4.12
N TYR A 181 -4.32 -11.71 2.87
CA TYR A 181 -4.74 -13.08 2.56
C TYR A 181 -3.60 -14.09 2.68
N GLU A 182 -2.44 -13.78 2.13
CA GLU A 182 -1.31 -14.72 2.11
C GLU A 182 -0.65 -14.84 3.48
N ARG A 183 -0.61 -13.77 4.28
CA ARG A 183 -0.22 -13.83 5.69
C ARG A 183 -1.18 -14.68 6.52
N ALA A 184 -2.50 -14.59 6.27
CA ALA A 184 -3.50 -15.45 6.90
C ALA A 184 -3.37 -16.93 6.46
N ALA A 185 -2.76 -17.21 5.32
CA ALA A 185 -2.43 -18.55 4.86
C ALA A 185 -1.09 -19.08 5.43
N GLY A 186 -0.38 -18.27 6.25
CA GLY A 186 0.82 -18.69 6.99
C GLY A 186 2.14 -18.18 6.41
N HIS A 187 2.11 -17.36 5.35
CA HIS A 187 3.33 -16.74 4.82
C HIS A 187 3.74 -15.52 5.67
N ALA A 188 5.02 -15.44 6.05
CA ALA A 188 5.60 -14.20 6.57
C ALA A 188 5.94 -13.29 5.38
N ILE A 189 5.29 -12.13 5.29
CA ILE A 189 5.41 -11.23 4.14
C ILE A 189 5.74 -9.83 4.63
N ASP A 190 6.83 -9.26 4.15
CA ASP A 190 7.10 -7.83 4.34
C ASP A 190 6.35 -7.02 3.28
N LEU A 191 5.72 -5.93 3.71
CA LEU A 191 4.85 -5.11 2.87
C LEU A 191 5.42 -3.70 2.74
N TYR A 192 5.82 -3.34 1.52
CA TYR A 192 6.31 -2.00 1.17
C TYR A 192 5.30 -1.32 0.25
N THR A 193 4.72 -0.21 0.68
CA THR A 193 3.68 0.49 -0.10
C THR A 193 4.02 1.97 -0.27
N TYR A 194 3.82 2.49 -1.48
CA TYR A 194 4.15 3.86 -1.86
C TYR A 194 2.90 4.59 -2.32
N GLY A 195 2.56 5.70 -1.68
CA GLY A 195 1.36 6.47 -2.04
C GLY A 195 0.05 5.68 -1.94
N SER A 196 -0.03 4.70 -1.04
CA SER A 196 -1.22 3.85 -0.90
C SER A 196 -2.43 4.64 -0.44
N PRO A 197 -3.60 4.50 -1.10
CA PRO A 197 -4.85 4.95 -0.50
C PRO A 197 -5.22 4.08 0.70
N ARG A 198 -6.14 4.54 1.57
CA ARG A 198 -6.70 3.75 2.66
C ARG A 198 -7.54 2.59 2.11
N VAL A 199 -7.35 1.38 2.65
CA VAL A 199 -7.94 0.15 2.08
C VAL A 199 -9.08 -0.45 2.89
N GLY A 200 -9.23 -0.10 4.16
CA GLY A 200 -10.25 -0.69 5.01
C GLY A 200 -10.58 0.11 6.25
N ASN A 201 -11.46 -0.44 7.06
CA ASN A 201 -11.79 0.10 8.37
C ASN A 201 -10.76 -0.31 9.45
N ARG A 202 -10.93 0.20 10.67
CA ARG A 202 -10.06 -0.10 11.82
C ARG A 202 -9.80 -1.61 11.97
N ALA A 203 -10.83 -2.43 11.94
CA ALA A 203 -10.70 -3.86 12.15
C ALA A 203 -9.87 -4.56 11.06
N PHE A 204 -9.99 -4.11 9.80
CA PHE A 204 -9.20 -4.68 8.71
C PHE A 204 -7.73 -4.29 8.82
N VAL A 205 -7.41 -3.02 9.05
CA VAL A 205 -6.02 -2.57 9.12
C VAL A 205 -5.31 -3.10 10.37
N ASP A 206 -6.03 -3.22 11.50
CA ASP A 206 -5.54 -3.86 12.71
C ASP A 206 -5.20 -5.35 12.46
N PHE A 207 -6.08 -6.06 11.74
CA PHE A 207 -5.82 -7.44 11.33
C PHE A 207 -4.57 -7.57 10.47
N VAL A 208 -4.37 -6.68 9.48
CA VAL A 208 -3.18 -6.72 8.61
C VAL A 208 -1.91 -6.41 9.39
N THR A 209 -1.92 -5.34 10.18
CA THR A 209 -0.74 -4.88 10.93
C THR A 209 -0.27 -5.88 12.00
N LYS A 210 -1.18 -6.71 12.52
CA LYS A 210 -0.85 -7.74 13.52
C LYS A 210 -0.40 -9.08 12.95
N GLN A 211 -0.43 -9.25 11.65
CA GLN A 211 0.03 -10.48 10.99
C GLN A 211 1.56 -10.53 10.90
N ALA A 212 2.11 -11.72 10.55
CA ALA A 212 3.57 -11.91 10.43
C ALA A 212 4.15 -11.18 9.21
N GLY A 213 5.19 -10.39 9.43
CA GLY A 213 5.89 -9.57 8.45
C GLY A 213 5.92 -8.09 8.85
N PHE A 214 6.86 -7.35 8.29
CA PHE A 214 6.99 -5.91 8.52
C PHE A 214 6.08 -5.10 7.60
N GLU A 215 5.76 -3.87 8.01
CA GLU A 215 5.02 -2.91 7.21
C GLU A 215 5.77 -1.60 7.07
N TYR A 216 5.94 -1.18 5.83
CA TYR A 216 6.59 0.05 5.43
C TYR A 216 5.64 0.81 4.50
N ARG A 217 4.80 1.65 5.09
CA ARG A 217 3.86 2.48 4.32
C ARG A 217 4.46 3.86 4.10
N VAL A 218 4.96 4.08 2.89
CA VAL A 218 5.63 5.33 2.52
C VAL A 218 4.64 6.33 1.94
N THR A 219 4.71 7.56 2.44
CA THR A 219 3.95 8.71 1.93
C THR A 219 4.90 9.88 1.64
N HIS A 220 4.51 10.78 0.73
CA HIS A 220 5.36 11.88 0.31
C HIS A 220 4.62 13.22 0.45
N LEU A 221 5.22 14.17 1.15
CA LEU A 221 4.72 15.53 1.36
C LEU A 221 3.18 15.60 1.48
N ALA A 222 2.53 16.40 0.63
CA ALA A 222 1.08 16.59 0.57
C ALA A 222 0.40 15.74 -0.52
N ASP A 223 0.96 14.56 -0.87
CA ASP A 223 0.31 13.59 -1.76
C ASP A 223 -1.15 13.38 -1.34
N PRO A 224 -2.13 13.66 -2.22
CA PRO A 224 -3.54 13.54 -1.87
C PRO A 224 -4.04 12.10 -1.78
N VAL A 225 -3.39 11.14 -2.45
CA VAL A 225 -3.89 9.76 -2.57
C VAL A 225 -3.95 9.03 -1.22
N PRO A 226 -2.92 9.09 -0.35
CA PRO A 226 -3.00 8.47 0.96
C PRO A 226 -4.07 9.07 1.89
N ARG A 227 -4.54 10.28 1.60
CA ARG A 227 -5.62 10.92 2.36
C ARG A 227 -7.02 10.42 1.97
N LEU A 228 -7.11 9.56 0.94
CA LEU A 228 -8.36 9.03 0.41
C LEU A 228 -8.42 7.50 0.51
N PRO A 229 -9.60 6.92 0.70
CA PRO A 229 -10.86 7.51 1.18
C PRO A 229 -10.73 8.08 2.59
N PRO A 230 -11.59 9.05 3.00
CA PRO A 230 -11.37 9.81 4.22
C PRO A 230 -11.60 9.03 5.52
N ILE A 231 -10.97 9.49 6.62
CA ILE A 231 -11.09 8.93 7.98
C ILE A 231 -12.54 9.03 8.49
N PHE A 232 -13.21 10.15 8.24
CA PHE A 232 -14.60 10.33 8.66
C PHE A 232 -15.57 9.36 7.96
N ALA A 233 -15.17 8.78 6.81
CA ALA A 233 -15.91 7.71 6.13
C ALA A 233 -15.53 6.31 6.67
N ASN A 234 -14.90 6.24 7.84
CA ASN A 234 -14.46 5.02 8.52
C ASN A 234 -13.33 4.25 7.80
N TYR A 235 -12.48 4.95 7.02
CA TYR A 235 -11.28 4.34 6.45
C TYR A 235 -10.05 4.62 7.32
N ARG A 236 -9.14 3.66 7.34
CA ARG A 236 -7.89 3.68 8.12
C ARG A 236 -6.73 3.20 7.28
N HIS A 237 -5.53 3.54 7.71
CA HIS A 237 -4.29 2.97 7.20
C HIS A 237 -3.75 1.86 8.09
N THR A 238 -2.92 0.99 7.51
CA THR A 238 -1.98 0.16 8.28
C THR A 238 -0.89 1.03 8.92
N SER A 239 -0.18 0.52 9.89
CA SER A 239 0.84 1.24 10.66
C SER A 239 2.15 0.44 10.68
N PRO A 240 3.30 1.12 10.68
CA PRO A 240 3.55 2.57 10.70
C PRO A 240 3.52 3.25 9.33
N GLU A 241 3.57 4.59 9.35
CA GLU A 241 3.80 5.45 8.19
C GLU A 241 5.25 5.98 8.20
N TYR A 242 5.90 5.90 7.05
CA TYR A 242 7.18 6.52 6.75
C TYR A 242 6.95 7.72 5.83
N TRP A 243 6.92 8.92 6.39
CA TRP A 243 6.60 10.12 5.64
C TRP A 243 7.87 10.83 5.16
N LEU A 244 8.06 10.90 3.85
CA LEU A 244 9.07 11.71 3.18
C LEU A 244 8.66 13.18 3.35
N SER A 245 9.21 13.85 4.36
CA SER A 245 8.68 15.11 4.93
C SER A 245 9.42 16.35 4.51
N THR A 246 10.52 16.22 3.77
CA THR A 246 11.39 17.31 3.32
C THR A 246 11.49 17.39 1.81
N GLY A 247 12.10 18.45 1.31
CA GLY A 247 12.26 18.67 -0.13
C GLY A 247 11.01 19.25 -0.80
N ASP A 248 10.85 18.93 -2.07
CA ASP A 248 9.68 19.32 -2.89
C ASP A 248 9.08 18.10 -3.60
N ALA A 249 8.01 18.30 -4.35
CA ALA A 249 7.29 17.27 -5.07
C ALA A 249 8.11 16.43 -6.07
N ASN A 250 9.29 16.91 -6.48
CA ASN A 250 10.18 16.22 -7.40
C ASN A 250 11.40 15.59 -6.71
N THR A 251 11.51 15.75 -5.39
CA THR A 251 12.58 15.13 -4.61
C THR A 251 12.45 13.62 -4.61
N ILE A 252 13.55 12.94 -4.91
CA ILE A 252 13.65 11.47 -4.94
C ILE A 252 14.82 10.94 -4.10
N ASN A 253 15.73 11.79 -3.66
CA ASN A 253 16.86 11.39 -2.84
C ASN A 253 16.60 11.77 -1.38
N TYR A 254 16.57 10.80 -0.49
CA TYR A 254 16.27 10.97 0.92
C TYR A 254 17.32 10.33 1.81
N THR A 255 17.53 10.96 2.96
CA THR A 255 18.30 10.40 4.07
C THR A 255 17.36 10.03 5.22
N ALA A 256 17.89 9.36 6.23
CA ALA A 256 17.12 9.02 7.42
C ALA A 256 16.51 10.24 8.13
N ALA A 257 17.17 11.41 8.05
CA ALA A 257 16.70 12.66 8.66
C ALA A 257 15.47 13.25 7.94
N ASP A 258 15.23 12.86 6.70
CA ASP A 258 14.13 13.34 5.86
C ASP A 258 12.84 12.57 6.08
N ILE A 259 12.91 11.44 6.78
CA ILE A 259 11.81 10.50 6.96
C ILE A 259 11.27 10.58 8.37
N LYS A 260 10.02 11.01 8.52
CA LYS A 260 9.30 10.99 9.79
C LYS A 260 8.45 9.74 9.90
N VAL A 261 8.57 9.02 11.02
CA VAL A 261 7.73 7.85 11.30
C VAL A 261 6.53 8.26 12.16
N CYS A 262 5.34 7.85 11.74
CA CYS A 262 4.09 8.05 12.46
C CYS A 262 3.39 6.72 12.70
N ASP A 263 3.15 6.40 13.97
CA ASP A 263 2.39 5.22 14.37
C ASP A 263 0.89 5.52 14.47
N GLY A 264 0.09 4.48 14.28
CA GLY A 264 -1.37 4.54 14.42
C GLY A 264 -2.12 4.56 13.09
N TYR A 265 -3.40 4.20 13.17
CA TYR A 265 -4.25 3.95 11.99
C TYR A 265 -4.93 5.21 11.44
N ALA A 266 -4.97 6.28 12.22
CA ALA A 266 -5.56 7.59 11.87
C ALA A 266 -4.65 8.75 12.31
N ASN A 267 -3.34 8.57 12.26
CA ASN A 267 -2.37 9.58 12.67
C ASN A 267 -2.36 10.76 11.68
N ILE A 268 -2.54 11.98 12.20
CA ILE A 268 -2.55 13.21 11.41
C ILE A 268 -1.25 14.01 11.53
N GLN A 269 -0.21 13.46 12.18
CA GLN A 269 1.06 14.14 12.34
C GLN A 269 2.00 14.03 11.13
N CYS A 270 1.63 13.16 10.16
CA CYS A 270 2.33 12.97 8.90
C CYS A 270 1.46 13.41 7.70
N ASN A 271 1.43 12.66 6.60
CA ASN A 271 0.71 13.04 5.38
C ASN A 271 -0.78 13.37 5.61
N ALA A 272 -1.47 12.63 6.48
CA ALA A 272 -2.91 12.82 6.68
C ALA A 272 -3.29 14.20 7.24
N GLY A 273 -2.37 14.89 7.92
CA GLY A 273 -2.57 16.26 8.41
C GLY A 273 -2.21 17.36 7.43
N GLN A 274 -1.72 17.01 6.24
CA GLN A 274 -1.32 17.99 5.23
C GLN A 274 -2.52 18.52 4.45
N LEU A 275 -2.45 19.79 4.08
CA LEU A 275 -3.36 20.42 3.12
C LEU A 275 -2.69 20.51 1.75
N GLY A 276 -3.47 20.74 0.70
CA GLY A 276 -2.96 20.86 -0.65
C GLY A 276 -3.35 19.69 -1.56
N LEU A 277 -2.99 19.82 -2.83
CA LEU A 277 -3.23 18.83 -3.88
C LEU A 277 -1.93 18.66 -4.67
N ASP A 278 -0.97 17.99 -4.07
CA ASP A 278 0.34 17.77 -4.67
C ASP A 278 0.36 16.44 -5.42
N ILE A 279 -0.13 16.48 -6.68
CA ILE A 279 -0.18 15.29 -7.53
C ILE A 279 1.21 14.90 -8.02
N ASP A 280 2.14 15.84 -8.12
CA ASP A 280 3.50 15.54 -8.55
C ASP A 280 4.24 14.74 -7.46
N ALA A 281 4.00 15.04 -6.18
CA ALA A 281 4.49 14.23 -5.07
C ALA A 281 4.04 12.77 -5.14
N HIS A 282 2.84 12.50 -5.71
CA HIS A 282 2.36 11.13 -5.91
C HIS A 282 3.19 10.33 -6.93
N GLY A 283 3.85 11.00 -7.86
CA GLY A 283 4.67 10.36 -8.89
C GLY A 283 6.13 10.12 -8.49
N ASN A 284 6.56 10.63 -7.33
CA ASN A 284 7.96 10.64 -6.93
C ASN A 284 8.11 10.04 -5.51
N TYR A 285 8.68 8.84 -5.43
CA TYR A 285 8.93 8.07 -4.22
C TYR A 285 10.28 7.36 -4.34
N PHE A 286 11.37 7.97 -3.89
CA PHE A 286 12.76 7.54 -4.11
C PHE A 286 13.12 7.50 -5.60
N GLU A 287 12.18 7.15 -6.44
CA GLU A 287 12.26 7.11 -7.89
C GLU A 287 11.09 7.90 -8.50
N LYS A 288 11.19 8.21 -9.80
CA LYS A 288 10.04 8.64 -10.60
C LYS A 288 9.13 7.44 -10.85
N ILE A 289 8.55 6.93 -9.79
CA ILE A 289 7.98 5.59 -9.65
C ILE A 289 6.90 5.24 -10.70
N ALA A 290 6.24 6.23 -11.27
CA ALA A 290 5.19 6.03 -12.27
C ALA A 290 5.67 6.18 -13.72
N THR A 291 6.99 6.34 -13.94
CA THR A 291 7.55 6.65 -15.29
C THR A 291 7.77 5.41 -16.13
N CYS A 292 7.97 4.25 -15.51
CA CYS A 292 8.18 2.99 -16.19
C CYS A 292 6.86 2.49 -16.81
N GLY A 293 6.49 3.02 -17.96
CA GLY A 293 5.32 2.58 -18.74
C GLY A 293 5.74 2.07 -20.12
N PRO A 294 4.92 1.24 -20.78
CA PRO A 294 5.24 0.65 -22.08
C PRO A 294 5.56 1.69 -23.16
N ASP A 295 5.22 2.94 -22.96
CA ASP A 295 5.42 4.04 -23.91
C ASP A 295 6.53 5.02 -23.44
N GLY A 296 7.21 4.75 -22.31
CA GLY A 296 8.23 5.67 -21.75
C GLY A 296 7.67 7.09 -21.46
N THR A 297 6.35 7.25 -21.50
CA THR A 297 5.72 8.55 -21.33
C THR A 297 5.45 8.83 -19.87
N PRO A 298 6.00 9.92 -19.31
CA PRO A 298 5.65 10.37 -17.98
C PRO A 298 4.13 10.50 -17.83
N PHE A 299 3.62 10.22 -16.66
CA PHE A 299 2.22 10.26 -16.27
C PHE A 299 1.42 11.48 -16.84
N LYS A 300 2.10 12.62 -17.02
CA LYS A 300 1.54 13.86 -17.58
C LYS A 300 1.23 13.79 -19.08
N LYS A 301 2.03 13.06 -19.89
CA LYS A 301 1.80 12.96 -21.35
C LYS A 301 0.69 11.99 -21.71
N ARG A 302 0.51 10.93 -20.95
CA ARG A 302 -0.56 9.95 -21.19
C ARG A 302 -1.94 10.50 -20.86
N ALA A 303 -2.06 11.37 -19.84
CA ALA A 303 -3.28 12.12 -19.57
C ALA A 303 -3.69 13.05 -20.76
N GLN A 304 -2.72 13.47 -21.57
CA GLN A 304 -2.99 14.27 -22.80
C GLN A 304 -3.37 13.39 -24.00
N LEU A 305 -2.87 12.14 -24.10
CA LEU A 305 -3.27 11.22 -25.18
C LEU A 305 -4.66 10.60 -24.94
N ASP A 306 -5.02 10.31 -23.70
CA ASP A 306 -6.39 9.91 -23.31
C ASP A 306 -7.42 11.06 -23.43
N ALA A 307 -6.97 12.30 -23.62
CA ALA A 307 -7.84 13.47 -23.86
C ALA A 307 -8.61 13.41 -25.18
N THR A 308 -8.27 12.49 -26.09
CA THR A 308 -9.11 12.18 -27.28
C THR A 308 -10.33 11.33 -26.94
N ILE A 309 -10.43 10.77 -25.72
CA ILE A 309 -11.65 10.21 -25.14
C ILE A 309 -12.10 11.19 -24.03
N ALA A 310 -12.35 12.43 -24.45
CA ALA A 310 -12.56 13.55 -23.53
C ALA A 310 -13.84 13.38 -22.71
N VAL A 311 -13.65 13.03 -21.46
CA VAL A 311 -14.43 13.64 -20.37
C VAL A 311 -13.50 14.69 -19.77
N ASP A 312 -13.89 15.95 -19.73
CA ASP A 312 -13.19 17.05 -19.06
C ASP A 312 -12.78 16.65 -17.65
N LEU A 313 -11.49 16.35 -17.47
CA LEU A 313 -10.96 15.94 -16.17
C LEU A 313 -10.29 17.14 -15.54
N PRO A 314 -10.64 17.49 -14.30
CA PRO A 314 -10.05 18.62 -13.61
C PRO A 314 -8.53 18.50 -13.56
N THR A 315 -7.84 19.61 -13.82
CA THR A 315 -6.38 19.71 -13.74
C THR A 315 -5.91 19.84 -12.29
N ALA A 316 -4.61 19.65 -12.00
CA ALA A 316 -4.07 19.82 -10.64
C ALA A 316 -4.26 21.23 -10.08
N SER A 317 -4.46 22.20 -10.98
CA SER A 317 -4.76 23.59 -10.70
C SER A 317 -6.27 23.88 -10.62
N ASP A 318 -7.12 22.85 -10.64
CA ASP A 318 -8.55 23.03 -10.48
C ASP A 318 -8.87 23.48 -9.05
N PRO A 319 -9.35 24.73 -8.85
CA PRO A 319 -9.61 25.26 -7.52
C PRO A 319 -10.71 24.50 -6.77
N GLU A 320 -11.69 23.94 -7.49
CA GLU A 320 -12.79 23.18 -6.90
C GLU A 320 -12.30 21.83 -6.34
N LEU A 321 -11.43 21.15 -7.10
CA LEU A 321 -10.83 19.88 -6.66
C LEU A 321 -9.94 20.11 -5.44
N LEU A 322 -9.11 21.15 -5.46
CA LEU A 322 -8.26 21.54 -4.33
C LEU A 322 -9.10 21.89 -3.09
N ALA A 323 -10.16 22.69 -3.24
CA ALA A 323 -11.03 23.05 -2.15
C ALA A 323 -11.67 21.81 -1.51
N LYS A 324 -12.11 20.86 -2.31
CA LYS A 324 -12.75 19.62 -1.84
C LYS A 324 -11.77 18.69 -1.14
N VAL A 325 -10.55 18.55 -1.65
CA VAL A 325 -9.49 17.76 -0.98
C VAL A 325 -9.12 18.37 0.36
N ASN A 326 -9.01 19.70 0.44
CA ASN A 326 -8.72 20.41 1.68
C ASN A 326 -9.87 20.32 2.69
N ASP A 327 -11.12 20.40 2.25
CA ASP A 327 -12.29 20.20 3.10
C ASP A 327 -12.30 18.80 3.72
N TYR A 328 -12.00 17.76 2.92
CA TYR A 328 -11.90 16.40 3.42
C TYR A 328 -10.74 16.22 4.41
N ALA A 329 -9.58 16.84 4.14
CA ALA A 329 -8.45 16.78 5.06
C ALA A 329 -8.79 17.46 6.40
N GLN A 330 -9.49 18.60 6.40
CA GLN A 330 -9.94 19.26 7.63
C GLN A 330 -10.98 18.43 8.41
N GLN A 331 -11.91 17.78 7.72
CA GLN A 331 -12.87 16.86 8.34
C GLN A 331 -12.15 15.63 8.94
N ASP A 332 -11.15 15.10 8.25
CA ASP A 332 -10.32 13.99 8.73
C ASP A 332 -9.53 14.37 9.99
N ILE A 333 -8.94 15.58 10.03
CA ILE A 333 -8.25 16.09 11.22
C ILE A 333 -9.21 16.16 12.42
N LYS A 334 -10.42 16.70 12.25
CA LYS A 334 -11.44 16.74 13.31
C LYS A 334 -11.87 15.33 13.73
N ALA A 335 -12.11 14.45 12.77
CA ALA A 335 -12.49 13.06 13.06
C ALA A 335 -11.37 12.31 13.80
N ALA A 336 -10.12 12.42 13.38
CA ALA A 336 -8.99 11.80 14.03
C ALA A 336 -8.79 12.27 15.48
N GLN A 337 -8.97 13.58 15.74
CA GLN A 337 -8.88 14.14 17.08
C GLN A 337 -9.95 13.60 18.05
N SER A 338 -11.12 13.21 17.53
CA SER A 338 -12.20 12.62 18.32
C SER A 338 -12.06 11.11 18.54
N LEU A 339 -11.16 10.46 17.81
CA LEU A 339 -10.93 9.02 17.87
C LEU A 339 -9.77 8.72 18.83
N ASN A 340 -9.99 7.80 19.77
CA ASN A 340 -8.89 7.23 20.57
C ASN A 340 -7.95 6.32 19.71
N ASP A 341 -8.07 6.43 18.39
CA ASP A 341 -7.40 5.61 17.39
C ASP A 341 -6.01 6.13 17.00
N VAL A 342 -5.59 7.27 17.56
CA VAL A 342 -4.29 7.89 17.24
C VAL A 342 -3.13 7.02 17.74
N TRP A 343 -3.41 6.20 18.74
CA TRP A 343 -2.44 5.25 19.32
C TRP A 343 -3.09 3.87 19.30
N GLY A 344 -2.67 3.01 18.38
CA GLY A 344 -3.13 1.64 18.29
C GLY A 344 -2.73 0.76 19.46
#